data_64a2ede7651b664a7f746581c668d2b4
#
_entry.id   64a2ede7651b664a7f746581c668d2b4
#
_cell.length_a   1.000
_cell.length_b   1.000
_cell.length_c   1.000
_cell.angle_alpha   90.00
_cell.angle_beta   90.00
_cell.angle_gamma   90.00
#
_symmetry.space_group_name_H-M   'P 1'
#
loop_
_entity.id
_entity.type
_entity.pdbx_description
1 polymer ?
#
loop_
_entity_poly.entity_id
_entity_poly.type
_entity_poly.pdbx_seq_one_letter_code
_entity_poly.pdbx_strand_id
1 'polypeptide(L)'
;MEIVKKAKANKTGTERLSIEGHSGKEIIMVDFRRLKEKEMIELQQVNFELVTQTKIRLILSDFRNCYVTPAFVVEAKKFTAATLQHIDKVGLLGIDSVKSWILKGILLTYPVNFKPFDTKEEAIQFLTE
;
A
#
# COMPACT_ATOMS: atom_id res chain seq x y z
N MET A 1 14.48 -5.44 11.21
CA MET A 1 14.00 -4.07 10.95
C MET A 1 12.88 -3.72 11.93
N GLU A 2 13.08 -2.67 12.70
CA GLU A 2 12.18 -2.33 13.82
C GLU A 2 10.78 -1.92 13.40
N ILE A 3 10.66 -1.18 12.29
CA ILE A 3 9.34 -0.76 11.80
C ILE A 3 8.46 -1.96 11.47
N VAL A 4 9.05 -3.02 10.88
CA VAL A 4 8.31 -4.25 10.58
C VAL A 4 7.90 -4.95 11.88
N LYS A 5 8.76 -4.98 12.89
CA LYS A 5 8.40 -5.53 14.21
C LYS A 5 7.26 -4.75 14.85
N LYS A 6 7.28 -3.42 14.73
CA LYS A 6 6.22 -2.56 15.23
C LYS A 6 4.89 -2.85 14.56
N ALA A 7 4.88 -3.08 13.24
CA ALA A 7 3.68 -3.46 12.51
C ALA A 7 3.13 -4.80 12.97
N LYS A 8 3.99 -5.78 13.25
CA LYS A 8 3.59 -7.10 13.76
C LYS A 8 2.93 -6.98 15.13
N ALA A 9 3.34 -6.02 15.93
CA ALA A 9 2.83 -5.83 17.29
C ALA A 9 1.55 -5.01 17.34
N ASN A 10 1.00 -4.57 16.21
CA ASN A 10 -0.21 -3.77 16.20
C ASN A 10 -1.44 -4.63 16.51
N LYS A 11 -2.60 -3.99 16.62
CA LYS A 11 -3.85 -4.63 17.05
C LYS A 11 -4.38 -5.69 16.10
N THR A 12 -3.91 -5.75 14.85
CA THR A 12 -4.36 -6.77 13.91
C THR A 12 -3.87 -8.15 14.32
N GLY A 13 -2.83 -8.23 15.15
CA GLY A 13 -2.26 -9.49 15.59
C GLY A 13 -1.62 -10.31 14.49
N THR A 14 -1.49 -9.76 13.29
CA THR A 14 -0.92 -10.44 12.12
C THR A 14 0.18 -9.62 11.51
N GLU A 15 1.03 -10.29 10.74
CA GLU A 15 2.07 -9.61 9.98
C GLU A 15 1.46 -9.04 8.70
N ARG A 16 0.95 -7.82 8.78
CA ARG A 16 0.31 -7.11 7.69
C ARG A 16 1.26 -6.29 6.84
N LEU A 17 2.44 -6.02 7.37
CA LEU A 17 3.45 -5.21 6.71
C LEU A 17 4.75 -6.00 6.68
N SER A 18 5.28 -6.25 5.49
CA SER A 18 6.52 -7.01 5.33
C SER A 18 7.32 -6.47 4.15
N ILE A 19 8.53 -6.95 4.00
CA ILE A 19 9.40 -6.61 2.90
C ILE A 19 9.78 -7.90 2.19
N GLU A 20 9.56 -7.96 0.87
CA GLU A 20 9.94 -9.10 0.04
C GLU A 20 10.94 -8.66 -1.02
N GLY A 21 11.92 -9.50 -1.28
CA GLY A 21 12.89 -9.29 -2.36
C GLY A 21 12.46 -10.04 -3.61
N HIS A 22 12.48 -9.37 -4.75
CA HIS A 22 12.17 -9.95 -6.05
C HIS A 22 13.07 -9.33 -7.10
N SER A 23 13.78 -10.16 -7.86
CA SER A 23 14.67 -9.70 -8.94
C SER A 23 15.66 -8.63 -8.50
N GLY A 24 16.20 -8.77 -7.30
CA GLY A 24 17.18 -7.84 -6.73
C GLY A 24 16.58 -6.54 -6.20
N LYS A 25 15.25 -6.42 -6.16
CA LYS A 25 14.56 -5.22 -5.65
C LYS A 25 13.74 -5.58 -4.43
N GLU A 26 13.64 -4.63 -3.49
CA GLU A 26 12.81 -4.81 -2.30
C GLU A 26 11.45 -4.14 -2.50
N ILE A 27 10.40 -4.82 -2.07
CA ILE A 27 9.01 -4.37 -2.19
C ILE A 27 8.39 -4.39 -0.80
N ILE A 28 7.75 -3.29 -0.41
CA ILE A 28 6.94 -3.26 0.82
C ILE A 28 5.59 -3.88 0.48
N MET A 29 5.23 -4.92 1.24
CA MET A 29 3.95 -5.62 1.08
C MET A 29 3.01 -5.13 2.18
N VAL A 30 1.86 -4.56 1.78
CA VAL A 30 0.87 -4.04 2.73
C VAL A 30 -0.43 -4.81 2.55
N ASP A 31 -0.84 -5.54 3.58
CA ASP A 31 -2.02 -6.40 3.53
C ASP A 31 -3.19 -5.77 4.27
N PHE A 32 -4.11 -5.17 3.51
CA PHE A 32 -5.33 -4.57 4.05
C PHE A 32 -6.52 -5.54 4.07
N ARG A 33 -6.33 -6.79 3.63
CA ARG A 33 -7.45 -7.72 3.51
C ARG A 33 -8.20 -7.90 4.83
N ARG A 34 -9.53 -7.77 4.76
CA ARG A 34 -10.45 -8.02 5.88
C ARG A 34 -10.29 -7.07 7.07
N LEU A 35 -9.50 -6.02 6.92
CA LEU A 35 -9.37 -5.01 7.98
C LEU A 35 -10.54 -4.04 7.92
N LYS A 36 -10.90 -3.51 9.08
CA LYS A 36 -11.89 -2.45 9.21
C LYS A 36 -11.19 -1.10 9.10
N GLU A 37 -11.97 -0.04 8.96
CA GLU A 37 -11.48 1.32 8.74
C GLU A 37 -10.37 1.73 9.70
N LYS A 38 -10.57 1.57 11.00
CA LYS A 38 -9.59 1.98 12.00
C LYS A 38 -8.27 1.25 11.82
N GLU A 39 -8.33 -0.04 11.59
CA GLU A 39 -7.14 -0.87 11.40
C GLU A 39 -6.42 -0.53 10.09
N MET A 40 -7.18 -0.23 9.04
CA MET A 40 -6.61 0.18 7.75
C MET A 40 -5.86 1.51 7.88
N ILE A 41 -6.43 2.46 8.61
CA ILE A 41 -5.80 3.76 8.86
C ILE A 41 -4.52 3.58 9.69
N GLU A 42 -4.57 2.78 10.74
CA GLU A 42 -3.39 2.47 11.57
C GLU A 42 -2.27 1.83 10.75
N LEU A 43 -2.62 0.85 9.91
CA LEU A 43 -1.66 0.18 9.05
C LEU A 43 -1.02 1.15 8.05
N GLN A 44 -1.81 2.04 7.46
CA GLN A 44 -1.31 3.03 6.52
C GLN A 44 -0.33 3.99 7.21
N GLN A 45 -0.58 4.36 8.46
CA GLN A 45 0.33 5.21 9.23
C GLN A 45 1.65 4.52 9.51
N VAL A 46 1.63 3.22 9.84
CA VAL A 46 2.86 2.44 10.04
C VAL A 46 3.61 2.29 8.72
N ASN A 47 2.88 2.07 7.63
CA ASN A 47 3.49 2.00 6.30
C ASN A 47 4.18 3.33 5.94
N PHE A 48 3.59 4.45 6.29
CA PHE A 48 4.22 5.76 6.08
C PHE A 48 5.57 5.84 6.81
N GLU A 49 5.63 5.39 8.06
CA GLU A 49 6.89 5.35 8.80
C GLU A 49 7.93 4.48 8.08
N LEU A 50 7.53 3.31 7.61
CA LEU A 50 8.43 2.40 6.91
C LEU A 50 8.98 3.02 5.62
N VAL A 51 8.11 3.64 4.84
CA VAL A 51 8.50 4.30 3.59
C VAL A 51 9.51 5.42 3.85
N THR A 52 9.27 6.24 4.87
CA THR A 52 10.12 7.40 5.14
C THR A 52 11.44 7.02 5.81
N GLN A 53 11.50 5.86 6.46
CA GLN A 53 12.71 5.41 7.17
C GLN A 53 13.55 4.40 6.39
N THR A 54 13.11 4.00 5.20
CA THR A 54 13.86 3.08 4.34
C THR A 54 14.11 3.74 2.99
N LYS A 55 14.90 3.07 2.16
CA LYS A 55 15.12 3.49 0.77
C LYS A 55 14.28 2.67 -0.20
N ILE A 56 13.30 1.93 0.30
CA ILE A 56 12.44 1.11 -0.54
C ILE A 56 11.45 2.02 -1.24
N ARG A 57 11.34 1.88 -2.56
CA ARG A 57 10.55 2.78 -3.41
C ARG A 57 9.40 2.07 -4.12
N LEU A 58 9.17 0.79 -3.78
CA LEU A 58 8.15 -0.05 -4.42
C LEU A 58 7.21 -0.59 -3.35
N ILE A 59 5.90 -0.49 -3.61
CA ILE A 59 4.87 -0.97 -2.68
C ILE A 59 3.88 -1.85 -3.43
N LEU A 60 3.45 -2.93 -2.80
CA LEU A 60 2.30 -3.71 -3.23
C LEU A 60 1.26 -3.66 -2.12
N SER A 61 0.10 -3.06 -2.41
CA SER A 61 -1.00 -2.94 -1.47
C SER A 61 -2.15 -3.86 -1.86
N ASP A 62 -2.58 -4.70 -0.94
CA ASP A 62 -3.63 -5.69 -1.18
C ASP A 62 -4.93 -5.25 -0.52
N PHE A 63 -5.89 -4.84 -1.34
CA PHE A 63 -7.22 -4.38 -0.92
C PHE A 63 -8.33 -5.42 -1.17
N ARG A 64 -7.96 -6.68 -1.37
CA ARG A 64 -8.97 -7.72 -1.56
C ARG A 64 -9.78 -7.92 -0.28
N ASN A 65 -11.08 -8.12 -0.43
CA ASN A 65 -11.98 -8.42 0.70
C ASN A 65 -11.93 -7.39 1.82
N CYS A 66 -11.80 -6.12 1.48
CA CYS A 66 -11.91 -5.03 2.45
C CYS A 66 -12.78 -3.92 1.88
N TYR A 67 -13.31 -3.09 2.77
CA TYR A 67 -14.19 -1.99 2.42
C TYR A 67 -13.44 -0.68 2.59
N VAL A 68 -13.32 0.07 1.50
CA VAL A 68 -12.63 1.36 1.52
C VAL A 68 -13.64 2.46 1.83
N THR A 69 -13.50 3.08 2.99
CA THR A 69 -14.40 4.12 3.49
C THR A 69 -13.90 5.51 3.11
N PRO A 70 -14.77 6.54 3.15
CA PRO A 70 -14.34 7.91 2.91
C PRO A 70 -13.20 8.37 3.82
N ALA A 71 -13.22 7.96 5.09
CA ALA A 71 -12.13 8.31 6.03
C ALA A 71 -10.80 7.69 5.60
N PHE A 72 -10.81 6.45 5.13
CA PHE A 72 -9.58 5.84 4.61
C PHE A 72 -9.11 6.54 3.34
N VAL A 73 -10.02 6.97 2.47
CA VAL A 73 -9.66 7.71 1.24
C VAL A 73 -8.90 8.99 1.59
N VAL A 74 -9.36 9.72 2.61
CA VAL A 74 -8.65 10.92 3.08
C VAL A 74 -7.22 10.56 3.52
N GLU A 75 -7.07 9.48 4.27
CA GLU A 75 -5.77 9.01 4.74
C GLU A 75 -4.87 8.57 3.58
N ALA A 76 -5.44 7.86 2.60
CA ALA A 76 -4.71 7.42 1.41
C ALA A 76 -4.20 8.62 0.59
N LYS A 77 -4.99 9.68 0.46
CA LYS A 77 -4.57 10.90 -0.24
C LYS A 77 -3.45 11.62 0.51
N LYS A 78 -3.53 11.69 1.83
CA LYS A 78 -2.46 12.26 2.66
C LYS A 78 -1.17 11.47 2.49
N PHE A 79 -1.25 10.16 2.54
CA PHE A 79 -0.11 9.27 2.34
C PHE A 79 0.52 9.51 0.96
N THR A 80 -0.31 9.55 -0.09
CA THR A 80 0.16 9.78 -1.45
C THR A 80 0.90 11.10 -1.57
N ALA A 81 0.30 12.17 -1.07
CA ALA A 81 0.93 13.50 -1.11
C ALA A 81 2.27 13.54 -0.36
N ALA A 82 2.32 12.89 0.81
CA ALA A 82 3.50 12.91 1.66
C ALA A 82 4.64 12.01 1.14
N THR A 83 4.35 11.05 0.27
CA THR A 83 5.34 10.08 -0.20
C THR A 83 5.71 10.20 -1.68
N LEU A 84 5.26 11.25 -2.36
CA LEU A 84 5.50 11.44 -3.79
C LEU A 84 6.96 11.26 -4.20
N GLN A 85 7.89 11.77 -3.41
CA GLN A 85 9.31 11.72 -3.72
C GLN A 85 9.99 10.45 -3.24
N HIS A 86 9.28 9.63 -2.46
CA HIS A 86 9.85 8.42 -1.86
C HIS A 86 9.46 7.15 -2.62
N ILE A 87 8.38 7.19 -3.40
CA ILE A 87 7.81 6.00 -4.03
C ILE A 87 7.86 6.13 -5.56
N ASP A 88 8.31 5.08 -6.23
CA ASP A 88 8.37 5.02 -7.69
C ASP A 88 7.12 4.36 -8.28
N LYS A 89 6.69 3.24 -7.70
CA LYS A 89 5.56 2.45 -8.22
C LYS A 89 4.78 1.83 -7.07
N VAL A 90 3.46 1.76 -7.24
CA VAL A 90 2.59 0.99 -6.33
C VAL A 90 1.73 0.04 -7.17
N GLY A 91 1.83 -1.25 -6.89
CA GLY A 91 0.93 -2.25 -7.43
C GLY A 91 -0.25 -2.44 -6.48
N LEU A 92 -1.45 -2.59 -7.02
CA LEU A 92 -2.67 -2.67 -6.24
C LEU A 92 -3.44 -3.95 -6.59
N LEU A 93 -3.86 -4.69 -5.57
CA LEU A 93 -4.73 -5.86 -5.73
C LEU A 93 -6.11 -5.56 -5.15
N GLY A 94 -7.14 -6.14 -5.75
CA GLY A 94 -8.49 -6.04 -5.23
C GLY A 94 -9.20 -4.73 -5.55
N ILE A 95 -8.85 -4.09 -6.65
CA ILE A 95 -9.48 -2.83 -7.07
C ILE A 95 -10.69 -3.15 -7.94
N ASP A 96 -11.86 -3.24 -7.30
CA ASP A 96 -13.14 -3.44 -7.99
C ASP A 96 -13.67 -2.11 -8.56
N SER A 97 -14.91 -2.13 -9.07
CA SER A 97 -15.52 -0.95 -9.70
C SER A 97 -15.55 0.27 -8.80
N VAL A 98 -15.92 0.09 -7.53
CA VAL A 98 -16.01 1.20 -6.57
C VAL A 98 -14.63 1.76 -6.25
N LYS A 99 -13.69 0.87 -5.94
CA LYS A 99 -12.31 1.26 -5.63
C LYS A 99 -11.61 1.89 -6.83
N SER A 100 -12.00 1.49 -8.04
CA SER A 100 -11.46 2.06 -9.29
C SER A 100 -11.78 3.56 -9.41
N TRP A 101 -12.95 4.00 -8.97
CA TRP A 101 -13.30 5.42 -8.96
C TRP A 101 -12.39 6.21 -8.02
N ILE A 102 -12.09 5.63 -6.86
CA ILE A 102 -11.18 6.25 -5.88
C ILE A 102 -9.78 6.37 -6.47
N LEU A 103 -9.30 5.29 -7.08
CA LEU A 103 -7.99 5.28 -7.73
C LEU A 103 -7.88 6.34 -8.83
N LYS A 104 -8.90 6.46 -9.67
CA LYS A 104 -8.92 7.49 -10.72
C LYS A 104 -8.79 8.89 -10.15
N GLY A 105 -9.46 9.17 -9.03
CA GLY A 105 -9.35 10.46 -8.35
C GLY A 105 -7.92 10.75 -7.91
N ILE A 106 -7.23 9.76 -7.37
CA ILE A 106 -5.84 9.91 -6.95
C ILE A 106 -4.93 10.14 -8.16
N LEU A 107 -5.10 9.38 -9.23
CA LEU A 107 -4.30 9.50 -10.44
C LEU A 107 -4.48 10.84 -11.14
N LEU A 108 -5.67 11.43 -11.05
CA LEU A 108 -5.93 12.77 -11.62
C LEU A 108 -5.29 13.88 -10.78
N THR A 109 -5.09 13.65 -9.50
CA THR A 109 -4.59 14.67 -8.56
C THR A 109 -3.08 14.64 -8.40
N TYR A 110 -2.47 13.45 -8.41
CA TYR A 110 -1.05 13.27 -8.10
C TYR A 110 -0.30 12.58 -9.24
N PRO A 111 0.94 13.00 -9.51
CA PRO A 111 1.77 12.36 -10.55
C PRO A 111 2.40 11.06 -10.02
N VAL A 112 1.59 10.04 -9.83
CA VAL A 112 2.01 8.75 -9.27
C VAL A 112 1.83 7.62 -10.25
N ASN A 113 2.64 6.57 -10.10
CA ASN A 113 2.55 5.37 -10.92
C ASN A 113 1.91 4.24 -10.11
N PHE A 114 0.59 4.33 -9.94
CA PHE A 114 -0.22 3.33 -9.25
C PHE A 114 -0.98 2.54 -10.31
N LYS A 115 -0.92 1.21 -10.22
CA LYS A 115 -1.57 0.37 -11.23
C LYS A 115 -2.25 -0.84 -10.58
N PRO A 116 -3.51 -1.14 -10.95
CA PRO A 116 -4.22 -2.30 -10.43
C PRO A 116 -3.89 -3.56 -11.21
N PHE A 117 -3.89 -4.69 -10.53
CA PHE A 117 -3.64 -6.01 -11.12
C PHE A 117 -4.59 -7.04 -10.52
N ASP A 118 -4.84 -8.12 -11.25
CA ASP A 118 -5.67 -9.22 -10.78
C ASP A 118 -4.88 -10.21 -9.91
N THR A 119 -3.58 -10.34 -10.16
CA THR A 119 -2.74 -11.30 -9.44
C THR A 119 -1.52 -10.64 -8.86
N LYS A 120 -1.01 -11.24 -7.78
CA LYS A 120 0.21 -10.80 -7.12
C LYS A 120 1.41 -10.88 -8.09
N GLU A 121 1.47 -11.92 -8.90
CA GLU A 121 2.55 -12.16 -9.85
C GLU A 121 2.64 -11.03 -10.88
N GLU A 122 1.51 -10.61 -11.42
CA GLU A 122 1.47 -9.49 -12.37
C GLU A 122 1.91 -8.18 -11.72
N ALA A 123 1.48 -7.95 -10.48
CA ALA A 123 1.88 -6.75 -9.75
C ALA A 123 3.39 -6.74 -9.49
N ILE A 124 3.97 -7.87 -9.09
CA ILE A 124 5.41 -7.98 -8.86
C ILE A 124 6.18 -7.76 -10.14
N GLN A 125 5.71 -8.30 -11.27
CA GLN A 125 6.34 -8.07 -12.57
C GLN A 125 6.39 -6.58 -12.91
N PHE A 126 5.28 -5.88 -12.72
CA PHE A 126 5.23 -4.43 -12.91
C PHE A 126 6.22 -3.69 -12.02
N LEU A 127 6.28 -4.06 -10.76
CA LEU A 127 7.13 -3.38 -9.77
C LEU A 127 8.61 -3.60 -10.05
N THR A 128 8.98 -4.74 -10.62
CA THR A 128 10.38 -5.10 -10.84
C THR A 128 10.88 -4.87 -12.27
N GLU A 129 10.02 -4.36 -13.14
CA GLU A 129 10.43 -3.99 -14.49
C GLU A 129 11.53 -2.93 -14.53
#